data_6558f01e5a9164d25955a587c0597746
#
_entry.id   6558f01e5a9164d25955a587c0597746
#
_cell.length_a   1.000
_cell.length_b   1.000
_cell.length_c   1.000
_cell.angle_alpha   90.00
_cell.angle_beta   90.00
_cell.angle_gamma   90.00
#
_symmetry.space_group_name_H-M   'P 1'
#
loop_
_entity.id
_entity.type
_entity.pdbx_description
1 polymer ?
#
loop_
_entity_poly.entity_id
_entity_poly.type
_entity_poly.pdbx_seq_one_letter_code
_entity_poly.pdbx_strand_id
1 'polypeptide(L)'
;LDDSKKIESENKISKSDRFYSPLVKSIAKKENISLEELDKISGSGKDGRVTKQDILNYIKGDVKPGITNDNYAQTQSSVGDQIIELDRMGKIIFNHMSDSKKISAHVQSFVEVDVSNVWDWREKYKGTFQENEGQKLTFTPIFISAVVKSLKDFPILNSSVVDDKIVIKRSINIGMATAVDNGNLIVPVIKNADYLNLKGLAI
;
A
#
# COMPACT_ATOMS: atom_id res chain seq x y z
N LEU A 1 41.80 -17.38 48.80
CA LEU A 1 42.58 -16.42 48.04
C LEU A 1 41.82 -16.13 46.76
N ASP A 2 40.92 -15.35 46.79
CA ASP A 2 40.49 -13.99 46.49
C ASP A 2 41.25 -13.36 45.32
N ASP A 3 40.54 -13.07 44.27
CA ASP A 3 40.79 -11.93 43.43
C ASP A 3 39.59 -11.64 42.49
N SER A 4 38.65 -10.90 43.01
CA SER A 4 37.62 -10.17 42.27
C SER A 4 38.26 -8.95 41.59
N LYS A 5 38.50 -8.99 40.28
CA LYS A 5 38.84 -7.81 39.49
C LYS A 5 37.57 -7.22 38.84
N LYS A 6 37.09 -6.22 39.52
CA LYS A 6 36.12 -5.21 39.10
C LYS A 6 36.68 -4.43 37.90
N ILE A 7 36.12 -4.63 36.72
CA ILE A 7 36.40 -3.78 35.57
C ILE A 7 35.35 -2.66 35.53
N GLU A 8 35.73 -1.53 36.10
CA GLU A 8 35.06 -0.24 35.84
C GLU A 8 35.49 0.25 34.46
N SER A 9 34.64 0.12 33.48
CA SER A 9 34.78 0.86 32.22
C SER A 9 34.17 2.24 32.41
N GLU A 10 35.03 3.22 32.68
CA GLU A 10 34.67 4.64 32.59
C GLU A 10 34.22 4.98 31.18
N ASN A 11 32.93 5.17 31.05
CA ASN A 11 32.29 5.63 29.80
C ASN A 11 32.52 7.15 29.72
N LYS A 12 33.59 7.59 29.02
CA LYS A 12 33.80 8.99 28.65
C LYS A 12 32.65 9.46 27.77
N ILE A 13 31.71 10.16 28.37
CA ILE A 13 30.61 10.85 27.70
C ILE A 13 31.21 12.06 26.97
N SER A 14 31.47 11.95 25.68
CA SER A 14 31.74 13.10 24.83
C SER A 14 30.50 13.98 24.80
N LYS A 15 30.65 15.27 25.13
CA LYS A 15 29.56 16.26 25.05
C LYS A 15 29.26 16.55 23.60
N SER A 16 28.12 16.06 23.10
CA SER A 16 27.57 16.57 21.85
C SER A 16 26.79 17.86 22.12
N ASP A 17 27.00 18.90 21.33
CA ASP A 17 26.25 20.17 21.42
C ASP A 17 24.79 20.06 20.98
N ARG A 18 24.36 18.90 20.53
CA ARG A 18 23.02 18.68 19.98
C ARG A 18 22.03 18.23 21.06
N PHE A 19 20.87 18.88 21.13
CA PHE A 19 19.82 18.53 22.09
C PHE A 19 19.05 17.26 21.68
N TYR A 20 19.07 16.25 22.54
CA TYR A 20 18.30 15.02 22.38
C TYR A 20 17.27 14.88 23.49
N SER A 21 16.03 14.50 23.09
CA SER A 21 14.96 14.27 24.07
C SER A 21 15.28 13.07 25.00
N PRO A 22 14.73 13.01 26.20
CA PRO A 22 14.94 11.89 27.12
C PRO A 22 14.56 10.53 26.50
N LEU A 23 13.51 10.51 25.69
CA LEU A 23 13.06 9.31 24.97
C LEU A 23 14.10 8.83 23.94
N VAL A 24 14.67 9.75 23.17
CA VAL A 24 15.73 9.47 22.19
C VAL A 24 16.96 8.89 22.88
N LYS A 25 17.38 9.49 23.97
CA LYS A 25 18.52 9.00 24.78
C LYS A 25 18.27 7.61 25.39
N SER A 26 17.04 7.32 25.84
CA SER A 26 16.70 6.02 26.41
C SER A 26 16.71 4.90 25.37
N ILE A 27 16.22 5.18 24.15
CA ILE A 27 16.24 4.23 23.03
C ILE A 27 17.67 3.99 22.57
N ALA A 28 18.47 5.03 22.39
CA ALA A 28 19.86 4.92 22.00
C ALA A 28 20.66 4.06 23.00
N LYS A 29 20.44 4.26 24.30
CA LYS A 29 21.09 3.46 25.36
C LYS A 29 20.65 1.99 25.31
N LYS A 30 19.37 1.72 25.04
CA LYS A 30 18.82 0.35 24.95
C LYS A 30 19.39 -0.41 23.75
N GLU A 31 19.61 0.27 22.65
CA GLU A 31 20.08 -0.29 21.38
C GLU A 31 21.61 -0.14 21.19
N ASN A 32 22.35 0.26 22.25
CA ASN A 32 23.80 0.47 22.23
C ASN A 32 24.33 1.44 21.15
N ILE A 33 23.54 2.46 20.82
CA ILE A 33 23.94 3.52 19.88
C ILE A 33 24.69 4.60 20.61
N SER A 34 25.93 4.91 20.18
CA SER A 34 26.76 5.95 20.78
C SER A 34 26.23 7.34 20.48
N LEU A 35 26.61 8.35 21.28
CA LEU A 35 26.25 9.75 21.00
C LEU A 35 26.83 10.25 19.66
N GLU A 36 28.01 9.76 19.28
CA GLU A 36 28.65 10.08 18.01
C GLU A 36 27.88 9.51 16.81
N GLU A 37 27.23 8.37 16.96
CA GLU A 37 26.35 7.79 15.96
C GLU A 37 25.02 8.54 15.91
N LEU A 38 24.48 8.98 17.06
CA LEU A 38 23.28 9.83 17.10
C LEU A 38 23.49 11.17 16.39
N ASP A 39 24.69 11.74 16.49
CA ASP A 39 25.04 13.00 15.81
C ASP A 39 25.05 12.87 14.27
N LYS A 40 25.31 11.67 13.76
CA LYS A 40 25.28 11.35 12.31
C LYS A 40 23.86 11.12 11.78
N ILE A 41 22.87 10.92 12.64
CA ILE A 41 21.48 10.71 12.23
C ILE A 41 20.85 12.05 11.86
N SER A 42 20.34 12.16 10.64
CA SER A 42 19.55 13.31 10.22
C SER A 42 18.21 13.32 10.96
N GLY A 43 17.91 14.39 11.71
CA GLY A 43 16.65 14.51 12.44
C GLY A 43 15.53 15.06 11.58
N SER A 44 14.39 14.38 11.57
CA SER A 44 13.16 14.79 10.85
C SER A 44 12.26 15.72 11.69
N GLY A 45 12.60 15.96 12.95
CA GLY A 45 11.80 16.81 13.85
C GLY A 45 12.04 18.31 13.65
N LYS A 46 11.23 19.13 14.36
CA LYS A 46 11.36 20.59 14.33
C LYS A 46 12.78 21.02 14.71
N ASP A 47 13.34 21.94 13.97
CA ASP A 47 14.74 22.43 14.12
C ASP A 47 15.81 21.34 13.94
N GLY A 48 15.55 20.32 13.09
CA GLY A 48 16.50 19.25 12.83
C GLY A 48 16.73 18.27 13.98
N ARG A 49 15.78 18.19 14.93
CA ARG A 49 15.89 17.29 16.10
C ARG A 49 15.66 15.83 15.69
N VAL A 50 16.44 14.94 16.26
CA VAL A 50 16.27 13.49 16.07
C VAL A 50 15.01 13.03 16.81
N THR A 51 14.12 12.33 16.11
CA THR A 51 12.88 11.77 16.65
C THR A 51 13.05 10.27 16.94
N LYS A 52 12.06 9.69 17.64
CA LYS A 52 11.99 8.23 17.85
C LYS A 52 12.02 7.47 16.51
N GLN A 53 11.33 7.99 15.50
CA GLN A 53 11.22 7.32 14.19
C GLN A 53 12.58 7.30 13.47
N ASP A 54 13.35 8.36 13.59
CA ASP A 54 14.67 8.46 12.94
C ASP A 54 15.63 7.40 13.50
N ILE A 55 15.62 7.17 14.82
CA ILE A 55 16.43 6.11 15.44
C ILE A 55 15.95 4.73 14.99
N LEU A 56 14.65 4.48 14.96
CA LEU A 56 14.11 3.19 14.55
C LEU A 56 14.44 2.88 13.09
N ASN A 57 14.43 3.88 12.21
CA ASN A 57 14.84 3.74 10.82
C ASN A 57 16.35 3.48 10.71
N TYR A 58 17.16 4.14 11.51
CA TYR A 58 18.61 3.90 11.58
C TYR A 58 18.94 2.46 12.01
N ILE A 59 18.27 1.94 13.02
CA ILE A 59 18.43 0.55 13.51
C ILE A 59 18.03 -0.47 12.45
N LYS A 60 16.98 -0.20 11.68
CA LYS A 60 16.51 -1.09 10.60
C LYS A 60 17.43 -1.09 9.37
N GLY A 61 18.48 -0.30 9.36
CA GLY A 61 19.39 -0.19 8.23
C GLY A 61 18.84 0.62 7.04
N ASP A 62 17.68 1.27 7.20
CA ASP A 62 17.03 2.05 6.14
C ASP A 62 17.65 3.46 5.93
N VAL A 63 18.66 3.83 6.72
CA VAL A 63 19.33 5.13 6.57
C VAL A 63 20.74 4.93 6.06
N LYS A 64 20.90 5.03 4.74
CA LYS A 64 22.21 5.38 4.16
C LYS A 64 22.53 6.82 4.57
N PRO A 65 23.72 7.12 5.12
CA PRO A 65 24.09 8.49 5.43
C PRO A 65 24.17 9.31 4.14
N GLY A 66 23.33 10.32 4.05
CA GLY A 66 23.53 11.41 3.09
C GLY A 66 22.95 11.21 1.71
N ILE A 67 21.75 10.69 1.56
CA ILE A 67 20.94 10.95 0.36
C ILE A 67 19.70 11.73 0.81
N THR A 68 19.81 13.05 0.80
CA THR A 68 18.65 13.92 0.64
C THR A 68 17.98 13.46 -0.65
N ASN A 69 16.75 12.94 -0.56
CA ASN A 69 15.92 12.60 -1.71
C ASN A 69 15.42 13.88 -2.43
N ASP A 70 16.37 14.75 -2.80
CA ASP A 70 16.10 15.95 -3.63
C ASP A 70 16.43 15.72 -5.10
N ASN A 71 16.58 14.46 -5.53
CA ASN A 71 16.67 14.11 -6.93
C ASN A 71 15.35 13.59 -7.52
N TYR A 72 14.20 14.12 -7.11
CA TYR A 72 13.20 14.39 -8.13
C TYR A 72 13.80 15.51 -8.96
N ALA A 73 14.23 15.21 -10.17
CA ALA A 73 14.60 16.22 -11.14
C ALA A 73 13.54 17.32 -11.01
N GLN A 74 13.96 18.51 -10.55
CA GLN A 74 13.15 19.71 -10.70
C GLN A 74 12.91 19.76 -12.20
N THR A 75 11.76 19.30 -12.61
CA THR A 75 11.28 19.53 -13.96
C THR A 75 11.22 21.05 -14.02
N GLN A 76 12.25 21.66 -14.66
CA GLN A 76 12.22 23.07 -14.93
C GLN A 76 11.00 23.25 -15.82
N SER A 77 9.90 23.71 -15.21
CA SER A 77 8.71 24.05 -15.96
C SER A 77 9.14 25.12 -16.95
N SER A 78 8.90 24.88 -18.23
CA SER A 78 9.12 25.86 -19.25
C SER A 78 8.17 27.04 -19.03
N VAL A 79 8.54 28.22 -19.51
CA VAL A 79 7.72 29.42 -19.42
C VAL A 79 6.37 29.14 -20.09
N GLY A 80 5.29 29.05 -19.30
CA GLY A 80 3.95 28.74 -19.79
C GLY A 80 3.34 27.41 -19.29
N ASP A 81 4.10 26.57 -18.60
CA ASP A 81 3.58 25.34 -18.02
C ASP A 81 2.67 25.62 -16.82
N GLN A 82 1.52 24.97 -16.77
CA GLN A 82 0.63 25.03 -15.61
C GLN A 82 0.98 23.90 -14.63
N ILE A 83 1.38 24.26 -13.42
CA ILE A 83 1.66 23.29 -12.35
C ILE A 83 0.38 23.08 -11.55
N ILE A 84 -0.11 21.84 -11.51
CA ILE A 84 -1.26 21.44 -10.71
C ILE A 84 -0.77 20.45 -9.64
N GLU A 85 -0.94 20.82 -8.38
CA GLU A 85 -0.61 19.91 -7.28
C GLU A 85 -1.63 18.78 -7.15
N LEU A 86 -1.13 17.57 -6.96
CA LEU A 86 -1.98 16.42 -6.65
C LEU A 86 -2.58 16.59 -5.25
N ASP A 87 -3.87 16.32 -5.14
CA ASP A 87 -4.54 16.22 -3.85
C ASP A 87 -4.01 14.99 -3.04
N ARG A 88 -4.49 14.84 -1.81
CA ARG A 88 -4.08 13.73 -0.94
C ARG A 88 -4.39 12.37 -1.54
N MET A 89 -5.57 12.22 -2.15
CA MET A 89 -5.99 10.95 -2.76
C MET A 89 -5.16 10.64 -4.00
N GLY A 90 -4.92 11.64 -4.85
CA GLY A 90 -4.06 11.50 -6.03
C GLY A 90 -2.63 11.07 -5.66
N LYS A 91 -2.05 11.64 -4.60
CA LYS A 91 -0.72 11.23 -4.10
C LYS A 91 -0.70 9.77 -3.61
N ILE A 92 -1.75 9.34 -2.90
CA ILE A 92 -1.87 7.94 -2.44
C ILE A 92 -2.00 6.98 -3.62
N ILE A 93 -2.87 7.28 -4.58
CA ILE A 93 -3.07 6.45 -5.78
C ILE A 93 -1.78 6.37 -6.59
N PHE A 94 -1.11 7.51 -6.81
CA PHE A 94 0.17 7.56 -7.53
C PHE A 94 1.23 6.64 -6.89
N ASN A 95 1.39 6.72 -5.58
CA ASN A 95 2.35 5.89 -4.85
C ASN A 95 1.99 4.41 -4.95
N HIS A 96 0.73 4.03 -4.73
CA HIS A 96 0.27 2.64 -4.83
C HIS A 96 0.49 2.07 -6.24
N MET A 97 0.20 2.85 -7.30
CA MET A 97 0.42 2.40 -8.69
C MET A 97 1.91 2.25 -9.01
N SER A 98 2.74 3.19 -8.55
CA SER A 98 4.19 3.12 -8.72
C SER A 98 4.78 1.91 -8.01
N ASP A 99 4.35 1.63 -6.78
CA ASP A 99 4.80 0.47 -5.99
C ASP A 99 4.29 -0.84 -6.59
N SER A 100 3.05 -0.88 -7.08
CA SER A 100 2.52 -2.04 -7.80
C SER A 100 3.40 -2.44 -8.98
N LYS A 101 3.85 -1.48 -9.79
CA LYS A 101 4.77 -1.74 -10.91
C LYS A 101 6.14 -2.22 -10.49
N LYS A 102 6.64 -1.80 -9.32
CA LYS A 102 7.95 -2.24 -8.80
C LYS A 102 7.90 -3.64 -8.20
N ILE A 103 6.78 -3.98 -7.54
CA ILE A 103 6.64 -5.22 -6.78
C ILE A 103 6.15 -6.37 -7.66
N SER A 104 5.24 -6.09 -8.61
CA SER A 104 4.56 -7.13 -9.40
C SER A 104 5.01 -7.13 -10.86
N ALA A 105 5.34 -8.32 -11.37
CA ALA A 105 5.51 -8.52 -12.81
C ALA A 105 4.13 -8.51 -13.50
N HIS A 106 3.92 -7.54 -14.39
CA HIS A 106 2.65 -7.41 -15.10
C HIS A 106 2.71 -8.18 -16.42
N VAL A 107 1.80 -9.14 -16.59
CA VAL A 107 1.60 -9.90 -17.82
C VAL A 107 0.16 -9.71 -18.27
N GLN A 108 -0.06 -9.52 -19.56
CA GLN A 108 -1.38 -9.33 -20.14
C GLN A 108 -1.69 -10.40 -21.18
N SER A 109 -2.94 -10.86 -21.19
CA SER A 109 -3.48 -11.75 -22.21
C SER A 109 -4.77 -11.13 -22.77
N PHE A 110 -4.99 -11.25 -24.07
CA PHE A 110 -6.18 -10.75 -24.74
C PHE A 110 -6.91 -11.92 -25.37
N VAL A 111 -8.20 -12.01 -25.10
CA VAL A 111 -9.10 -13.02 -25.66
C VAL A 111 -10.38 -12.32 -26.08
N GLU A 112 -10.82 -12.55 -27.32
CA GLU A 112 -12.09 -12.07 -27.81
C GLU A 112 -13.16 -13.15 -27.63
N VAL A 113 -14.31 -12.77 -27.05
CA VAL A 113 -15.41 -13.68 -26.71
C VAL A 113 -16.73 -13.08 -27.16
N ASP A 114 -17.51 -13.86 -27.90
CA ASP A 114 -18.88 -13.49 -28.23
C ASP A 114 -19.80 -13.62 -27.01
N VAL A 115 -20.43 -12.52 -26.63
CA VAL A 115 -21.34 -12.43 -25.48
C VAL A 115 -22.79 -12.20 -25.89
N SER A 116 -23.16 -12.40 -27.17
CA SER A 116 -24.50 -12.18 -27.71
C SER A 116 -25.57 -12.93 -26.91
N ASN A 117 -25.33 -14.20 -26.56
CA ASN A 117 -26.25 -14.97 -25.72
C ASN A 117 -26.48 -14.38 -24.34
N VAL A 118 -25.43 -13.77 -23.73
CA VAL A 118 -25.54 -13.09 -22.42
C VAL A 118 -26.36 -11.81 -22.55
N TRP A 119 -26.16 -11.08 -23.66
CA TRP A 119 -26.92 -9.90 -24.00
C TRP A 119 -28.41 -10.22 -24.13
N ASP A 120 -28.79 -11.20 -24.97
CA ASP A 120 -30.17 -11.60 -25.22
C ASP A 120 -30.84 -12.10 -23.93
N TRP A 121 -30.12 -12.90 -23.15
CA TRP A 121 -30.60 -13.35 -21.86
C TRP A 121 -30.92 -12.17 -20.94
N ARG A 122 -29.99 -11.22 -20.81
CA ARG A 122 -30.19 -10.03 -19.98
C ARG A 122 -31.37 -9.20 -20.44
N GLU A 123 -31.48 -8.94 -21.76
CA GLU A 123 -32.60 -8.17 -22.35
C GLU A 123 -33.94 -8.82 -22.00
N LYS A 124 -34.02 -10.14 -22.10
CA LYS A 124 -35.22 -10.91 -21.77
C LYS A 124 -35.63 -10.79 -20.29
N TYR A 125 -34.68 -10.78 -19.40
CA TYR A 125 -34.97 -10.89 -17.95
C TYR A 125 -34.83 -9.59 -17.17
N LYS A 126 -34.28 -8.52 -17.72
CA LYS A 126 -34.01 -7.25 -16.99
C LYS A 126 -35.28 -6.62 -16.40
N GLY A 127 -36.44 -6.69 -17.11
CA GLY A 127 -37.72 -6.15 -16.66
C GLY A 127 -38.23 -6.91 -15.42
N THR A 128 -38.40 -8.22 -15.58
CA THR A 128 -38.85 -9.10 -14.49
C THR A 128 -37.91 -9.05 -13.28
N PHE A 129 -36.60 -8.94 -13.49
CA PHE A 129 -35.64 -8.78 -12.41
C PHE A 129 -35.84 -7.47 -11.65
N GLN A 130 -36.05 -6.36 -12.37
CA GLN A 130 -36.30 -5.06 -11.76
C GLN A 130 -37.62 -5.02 -10.98
N GLU A 131 -38.67 -5.66 -11.50
CA GLU A 131 -39.97 -5.76 -10.83
C GLU A 131 -39.88 -6.59 -9.52
N ASN A 132 -39.18 -7.71 -9.55
CA ASN A 132 -39.08 -8.63 -8.42
C ASN A 132 -38.06 -8.17 -7.37
N GLU A 133 -36.95 -7.57 -7.80
CA GLU A 133 -35.82 -7.28 -6.92
C GLU A 133 -35.62 -5.79 -6.64
N GLY A 134 -36.36 -4.91 -7.33
CA GLY A 134 -36.25 -3.45 -7.18
C GLY A 134 -34.93 -2.86 -7.73
N GLN A 135 -34.09 -3.67 -8.36
CA GLN A 135 -32.76 -3.30 -8.85
C GLN A 135 -32.63 -3.55 -10.34
N LYS A 136 -31.80 -2.74 -11.01
CA LYS A 136 -31.53 -2.92 -12.44
C LYS A 136 -30.51 -4.05 -12.66
N LEU A 137 -30.86 -5.00 -13.53
CA LEU A 137 -29.90 -6.01 -13.96
C LEU A 137 -28.92 -5.42 -14.98
N THR A 138 -27.72 -5.07 -14.54
CA THR A 138 -26.62 -4.63 -15.41
C THR A 138 -25.71 -5.81 -15.78
N PHE A 139 -24.73 -5.59 -16.67
CA PHE A 139 -23.75 -6.64 -17.00
C PHE A 139 -22.74 -6.89 -15.88
N THR A 140 -22.47 -5.89 -15.04
CA THR A 140 -21.45 -5.98 -13.99
C THR A 140 -21.65 -7.18 -13.05
N PRO A 141 -22.83 -7.42 -12.46
CA PRO A 141 -23.06 -8.60 -11.63
C PRO A 141 -22.84 -9.92 -12.36
N ILE A 142 -23.17 -9.98 -13.65
CA ILE A 142 -23.01 -11.19 -14.48
C ILE A 142 -21.51 -11.49 -14.65
N PHE A 143 -20.72 -10.48 -15.00
CA PHE A 143 -19.26 -10.65 -15.13
C PHE A 143 -18.59 -10.95 -13.80
N ILE A 144 -19.00 -10.30 -12.69
CA ILE A 144 -18.50 -10.63 -11.36
C ILE A 144 -18.77 -12.10 -11.01
N SER A 145 -20.00 -12.59 -11.31
CA SER A 145 -20.34 -14.01 -11.09
C SER A 145 -19.44 -14.96 -11.90
N ALA A 146 -19.13 -14.61 -13.15
CA ALA A 146 -18.21 -15.39 -13.99
C ALA A 146 -16.77 -15.39 -13.42
N VAL A 147 -16.28 -14.23 -12.98
CA VAL A 147 -14.97 -14.11 -12.32
C VAL A 147 -14.90 -14.93 -11.04
N VAL A 148 -15.93 -14.85 -10.20
CA VAL A 148 -16.01 -15.63 -8.96
C VAL A 148 -15.97 -17.13 -9.24
N LYS A 149 -16.72 -17.59 -10.28
CA LYS A 149 -16.69 -18.98 -10.70
C LYS A 149 -15.29 -19.41 -11.15
N SER A 150 -14.63 -18.59 -11.97
CA SER A 150 -13.26 -18.87 -12.43
C SER A 150 -12.25 -18.92 -11.28
N LEU A 151 -12.37 -18.06 -10.26
CA LEU A 151 -11.51 -18.10 -9.08
C LEU A 151 -11.76 -19.34 -8.20
N LYS A 152 -12.98 -19.91 -8.21
CA LYS A 152 -13.25 -21.20 -7.58
C LYS A 152 -12.62 -22.36 -8.35
N ASP A 153 -12.69 -22.32 -9.65
CA ASP A 153 -12.13 -23.38 -10.53
C ASP A 153 -10.58 -23.30 -10.54
N PHE A 154 -10.00 -22.11 -10.41
CA PHE A 154 -8.55 -21.86 -10.41
C PHE A 154 -8.10 -21.07 -9.18
N PRO A 155 -8.07 -21.67 -7.97
CA PRO A 155 -7.82 -20.94 -6.71
C PRO A 155 -6.47 -20.23 -6.65
N ILE A 156 -5.47 -20.71 -7.40
CA ILE A 156 -4.14 -20.10 -7.45
C ILE A 156 -4.17 -18.65 -7.97
N LEU A 157 -5.17 -18.28 -8.78
CA LEU A 157 -5.36 -16.90 -9.26
C LEU A 157 -5.73 -15.94 -8.13
N ASN A 158 -6.30 -16.46 -7.02
CA ASN A 158 -6.62 -15.68 -5.82
C ASN A 158 -5.50 -15.79 -4.78
N SER A 159 -4.28 -15.56 -5.20
CA SER A 159 -3.09 -15.68 -4.34
C SER A 159 -2.27 -14.40 -4.28
N SER A 160 -1.35 -14.35 -3.35
CA SER A 160 -0.29 -13.35 -3.27
C SER A 160 1.05 -14.02 -2.95
N VAL A 161 2.14 -13.42 -3.42
CA VAL A 161 3.49 -13.84 -3.05
C VAL A 161 3.89 -13.04 -1.81
N VAL A 162 4.32 -13.73 -0.76
CA VAL A 162 4.83 -13.16 0.48
C VAL A 162 6.16 -13.84 0.76
N ASP A 163 7.23 -13.10 0.73
CA ASP A 163 8.59 -13.63 0.71
C ASP A 163 8.73 -14.64 -0.46
N ASP A 164 9.17 -15.87 -0.19
CA ASP A 164 9.31 -16.94 -1.19
C ASP A 164 8.10 -17.91 -1.20
N LYS A 165 6.93 -17.48 -0.70
CA LYS A 165 5.76 -18.36 -0.54
C LYS A 165 4.55 -17.82 -1.30
N ILE A 166 3.78 -18.72 -1.91
CA ILE A 166 2.49 -18.41 -2.49
C ILE A 166 1.40 -18.64 -1.43
N VAL A 167 0.66 -17.58 -1.10
CA VAL A 167 -0.46 -17.63 -0.15
C VAL A 167 -1.77 -17.59 -0.94
N ILE A 168 -2.44 -18.74 -1.04
CA ILE A 168 -3.77 -18.85 -1.68
C ILE A 168 -4.83 -18.37 -0.69
N LYS A 169 -5.56 -17.32 -1.08
CA LYS A 169 -6.59 -16.72 -0.24
C LYS A 169 -7.88 -17.53 -0.32
N ARG A 170 -8.47 -17.82 0.84
CA ARG A 170 -9.72 -18.57 0.94
C ARG A 170 -10.93 -17.74 0.56
N SER A 171 -10.97 -16.46 1.00
CA SER A 171 -12.08 -15.54 0.72
C SER A 171 -11.94 -14.94 -0.67
N ILE A 172 -12.99 -14.96 -1.46
CA ILE A 172 -13.05 -14.33 -2.77
C ILE A 172 -13.66 -12.92 -2.59
N ASN A 173 -12.80 -11.91 -2.63
CA ASN A 173 -13.19 -10.51 -2.50
C ASN A 173 -12.92 -9.79 -3.80
N ILE A 174 -13.94 -9.15 -4.37
CA ILE A 174 -13.84 -8.48 -5.68
C ILE A 174 -13.84 -6.97 -5.47
N GLY A 175 -12.75 -6.32 -5.85
CA GLY A 175 -12.67 -4.87 -5.92
C GLY A 175 -13.23 -4.35 -7.25
N MET A 176 -14.13 -3.37 -7.17
CA MET A 176 -14.71 -2.73 -8.34
C MET A 176 -14.31 -1.26 -8.39
N ALA A 177 -13.47 -0.90 -9.37
CA ALA A 177 -13.05 0.48 -9.54
C ALA A 177 -14.23 1.35 -10.04
N THR A 178 -14.53 2.42 -9.31
CA THR A 178 -15.64 3.33 -9.62
C THR A 178 -15.15 4.77 -9.55
N ALA A 179 -15.43 5.55 -10.58
CA ALA A 179 -15.20 6.98 -10.57
C ALA A 179 -16.25 7.68 -9.71
N VAL A 180 -15.83 8.70 -8.96
CA VAL A 180 -16.72 9.59 -8.19
C VAL A 180 -16.75 10.96 -8.84
N ASP A 181 -17.77 11.77 -8.51
CA ASP A 181 -18.09 13.04 -9.18
C ASP A 181 -16.95 14.06 -9.21
N ASN A 182 -16.01 13.98 -8.27
CA ASN A 182 -14.84 14.86 -8.21
C ASN A 182 -13.65 14.38 -9.07
N GLY A 183 -13.84 13.38 -9.93
CA GLY A 183 -12.79 12.81 -10.77
C GLY A 183 -11.85 11.83 -10.06
N ASN A 184 -12.03 11.61 -8.77
CA ASN A 184 -11.29 10.61 -8.02
C ASN A 184 -11.81 9.19 -8.29
N LEU A 185 -10.95 8.19 -8.08
CA LEU A 185 -11.30 6.78 -8.19
C LEU A 185 -11.37 6.16 -6.80
N ILE A 186 -12.44 5.42 -6.54
CA ILE A 186 -12.56 4.56 -5.36
C ILE A 186 -12.69 3.10 -5.79
N VAL A 187 -12.29 2.18 -4.91
CA VAL A 187 -12.36 0.75 -5.17
C VAL A 187 -13.12 0.08 -4.01
N PRO A 188 -14.47 0.16 -3.99
CA PRO A 188 -15.25 -0.61 -3.03
C PRO A 188 -15.00 -2.11 -3.23
N VAL A 189 -15.02 -2.86 -2.13
CA VAL A 189 -14.74 -4.29 -2.13
C VAL A 189 -15.99 -5.07 -1.76
N ILE A 190 -16.45 -5.92 -2.69
CA ILE A 190 -17.49 -6.91 -2.46
C ILE A 190 -16.85 -8.09 -1.73
N LYS A 191 -17.10 -8.19 -0.43
CA LYS A 191 -16.52 -9.24 0.41
C LYS A 191 -17.26 -10.56 0.22
N ASN A 192 -16.49 -11.67 0.19
CA ASN A 192 -17.04 -13.02 0.07
C ASN A 192 -18.05 -13.15 -1.08
N ALA A 193 -17.66 -12.64 -2.25
CA ALA A 193 -18.52 -12.60 -3.44
C ALA A 193 -19.01 -14.00 -3.87
N ASP A 194 -18.35 -15.04 -3.44
CA ASP A 194 -18.69 -16.44 -3.71
C ASP A 194 -19.92 -16.98 -2.94
N TYR A 195 -20.36 -16.25 -1.93
CA TYR A 195 -21.61 -16.55 -1.20
C TYR A 195 -22.80 -15.73 -1.74
N LEU A 196 -22.57 -14.79 -2.64
CA LEU A 196 -23.61 -13.94 -3.21
C LEU A 196 -24.18 -14.57 -4.49
N ASN A 197 -25.50 -14.56 -4.60
CA ASN A 197 -26.17 -14.83 -5.85
C ASN A 197 -26.24 -13.56 -6.73
N LEU A 198 -26.80 -13.66 -7.91
CA LEU A 198 -26.86 -12.53 -8.87
C LEU A 198 -27.60 -11.30 -8.29
N LYS A 199 -28.64 -11.51 -7.47
CA LYS A 199 -29.32 -10.43 -6.74
C LYS A 199 -28.36 -9.74 -5.76
N GLY A 200 -27.69 -10.50 -4.90
CA GLY A 200 -26.74 -9.95 -3.92
C GLY A 200 -25.53 -9.25 -4.55
N LEU A 201 -25.20 -9.56 -5.80
CA LEU A 201 -24.16 -8.87 -6.56
C LEU A 201 -24.67 -7.59 -7.26
N ALA A 202 -26.00 -7.45 -7.44
CA ALA A 202 -26.63 -6.31 -8.10
C ALA A 202 -27.01 -5.17 -7.14
N ILE A 203 -27.03 -5.43 -5.85
CA ILE A 203 -27.33 -4.47 -4.77
C ILE A 203 -26.06 -3.76 -4.33
#